data_d543c010c023c535647470b92bbefa2b
#
_entry.id   d543c010c023c535647470b92bbefa2b
#
_cell.length_a   1.000
_cell.length_b   1.000
_cell.length_c   1.000
_cell.angle_alpha   90.00
_cell.angle_beta   90.00
_cell.angle_gamma   90.00
#
_symmetry.space_group_name_H-M   'P 1'
#
loop_
_entity.id
_entity.type
_entity.pdbx_description
1 polymer ?
#
loop_
_entity_poly.entity_id
_entity_poly.type
_entity_poly.pdbx_seq_one_letter_code
_entity_poly.pdbx_strand_id
1 'polypeptide(L)'
;MHKIKKCVIPAAGIGSRFYPLTRAQPKEMLPILDKPVIHYVVEEAVNSGLDEILIIVGAGKDAIINYFDRHSLDEKMDNYGFRDLPDIYFVRQKEQKGLADAIRYAKNFTGDEDFVVLLGDTIYISNDRKTVTSKIIDIYKRYRLPVIAVEEVPENKFKDYGIIRCEKMEEGIYKVNGVVEKPSVEEAPSNLGITGIYVLGPYIYEYLSRIKQGRNGEFQLADAYNLLVKEMDVIAARIEGKRYDIGTKEMWIKTFIEFSKKMSRNNDD
;
A
#
# COMPACT_ATOMS: atom_id res chain seq x y z
N MET A 1 -22.01 9.14 10.41
CA MET A 1 -20.73 8.43 10.43
C MET A 1 -20.02 8.77 9.14
N HIS A 2 -18.89 9.48 9.18
CA HIS A 2 -18.16 9.78 7.94
C HIS A 2 -17.61 8.45 7.39
N LYS A 3 -17.98 8.13 6.16
CA LYS A 3 -17.45 7.00 5.39
C LYS A 3 -16.04 7.41 4.94
N ILE A 4 -15.03 6.58 5.17
CA ILE A 4 -13.72 6.79 4.54
C ILE A 4 -13.90 6.61 3.04
N LYS A 5 -13.49 7.60 2.25
CA LYS A 5 -13.62 7.62 0.79
C LYS A 5 -12.30 7.77 0.08
N LYS A 6 -11.30 8.33 0.78
CA LYS A 6 -10.03 8.72 0.19
C LYS A 6 -8.98 7.61 0.28
N CYS A 7 -8.32 7.37 -0.84
CA CYS A 7 -7.18 6.48 -0.95
C CYS A 7 -5.95 7.24 -1.47
N VAL A 8 -4.81 7.01 -0.86
CA VAL A 8 -3.50 7.53 -1.28
C VAL A 8 -2.64 6.35 -1.70
N ILE A 9 -2.15 6.37 -2.94
CA ILE A 9 -1.32 5.31 -3.51
C ILE A 9 0.08 5.85 -3.84
N PRO A 10 1.07 5.66 -2.96
CA PRO A 10 2.46 6.01 -3.25
C PRO A 10 3.03 5.09 -4.34
N ALA A 11 3.39 5.67 -5.49
CA ALA A 11 3.97 5.00 -6.65
C ALA A 11 5.21 5.73 -7.20
N ALA A 12 5.89 6.54 -6.37
CA ALA A 12 7.00 7.40 -6.79
C ALA A 12 8.38 6.71 -6.77
N GLY A 13 8.49 5.49 -6.24
CA GLY A 13 9.76 4.78 -6.07
C GLY A 13 10.50 4.53 -7.40
N ILE A 14 11.84 4.63 -7.40
CA ILE A 14 12.69 4.46 -8.60
C ILE A 14 12.61 3.03 -9.17
N GLY A 15 12.38 2.03 -8.32
CA GLY A 15 12.36 0.62 -8.74
C GLY A 15 13.72 0.07 -9.13
N SER A 16 14.81 0.50 -8.50
CA SER A 16 16.21 0.12 -8.84
C SER A 16 16.46 -1.39 -8.81
N ARG A 17 15.74 -2.14 -7.96
CA ARG A 17 15.84 -3.62 -7.90
C ARG A 17 15.37 -4.30 -9.20
N PHE A 18 14.66 -3.58 -10.06
CA PHE A 18 14.17 -4.07 -11.35
C PHE A 18 15.04 -3.66 -12.54
N TYR A 19 16.12 -2.91 -12.33
CA TYR A 19 17.00 -2.54 -13.45
C TYR A 19 17.44 -3.78 -14.26
N PRO A 20 17.48 -3.67 -15.61
CA PRO A 20 17.20 -2.48 -16.44
C PRO A 20 15.69 -2.25 -16.79
N LEU A 21 14.76 -3.12 -16.40
CA LEU A 21 13.34 -3.03 -16.78
C LEU A 21 12.72 -1.66 -16.43
N THR A 22 13.02 -1.16 -15.25
CA THR A 22 12.45 0.14 -14.78
C THR A 22 13.10 1.38 -15.36
N ARG A 23 14.01 1.21 -16.33
CA ARG A 23 14.41 2.29 -17.22
C ARG A 23 13.37 2.53 -18.34
N ALA A 24 12.65 1.49 -18.74
CA ALA A 24 11.66 1.55 -19.79
C ALA A 24 10.26 1.91 -19.25
N GLN A 25 9.89 1.36 -18.07
CA GLN A 25 8.58 1.59 -17.47
C GLN A 25 8.63 1.44 -15.95
N PRO A 26 7.71 2.08 -15.21
CA PRO A 26 7.58 1.90 -13.77
C PRO A 26 7.35 0.45 -13.37
N LYS A 27 7.88 0.02 -12.19
CA LYS A 27 7.60 -1.33 -11.67
C LYS A 27 6.09 -1.57 -11.44
N GLU A 28 5.37 -0.53 -11.10
CA GLU A 28 3.92 -0.54 -10.90
C GLU A 28 3.15 -0.80 -12.21
N MET A 29 3.83 -0.61 -13.37
CA MET A 29 3.30 -0.93 -14.70
C MET A 29 3.73 -2.30 -15.23
N LEU A 30 4.47 -3.09 -14.43
CA LEU A 30 4.78 -4.46 -14.80
C LEU A 30 3.49 -5.29 -14.84
N PRO A 31 3.26 -6.08 -15.90
CA PRO A 31 2.03 -6.84 -16.04
C PRO A 31 2.00 -8.05 -15.09
N ILE A 32 0.82 -8.28 -14.54
CA ILE A 32 0.42 -9.56 -13.96
C ILE A 32 -0.78 -10.03 -14.78
N LEU A 33 -0.55 -11.02 -15.66
CA LEU A 33 -1.45 -11.42 -16.73
C LEU A 33 -1.73 -10.26 -17.71
N ASP A 34 -2.97 -9.78 -17.75
CA ASP A 34 -3.48 -8.78 -18.69
C ASP A 34 -3.53 -7.34 -18.10
N LYS A 35 -3.24 -7.18 -16.79
CA LYS A 35 -3.30 -5.89 -16.09
C LYS A 35 -1.97 -5.53 -15.44
N PRO A 36 -1.58 -4.25 -15.41
CA PRO A 36 -0.42 -3.83 -14.63
C PRO A 36 -0.71 -3.91 -13.12
N VAL A 37 0.34 -4.05 -12.31
CA VAL A 37 0.25 -4.13 -10.84
C VAL A 37 -0.60 -3.01 -10.25
N ILE A 38 -0.41 -1.77 -10.69
CA ILE A 38 -1.14 -0.60 -10.18
C ILE A 38 -2.66 -0.71 -10.40
N HIS A 39 -3.10 -1.39 -11.44
CA HIS A 39 -4.53 -1.60 -11.71
C HIS A 39 -5.16 -2.43 -10.59
N TYR A 40 -4.52 -3.54 -10.17
CA TYR A 40 -5.01 -4.35 -9.04
C TYR A 40 -5.08 -3.56 -7.73
N VAL A 41 -4.16 -2.62 -7.51
CA VAL A 41 -4.17 -1.75 -6.31
C VAL A 41 -5.36 -0.79 -6.37
N VAL A 42 -5.65 -0.21 -7.53
CA VAL A 42 -6.81 0.67 -7.73
C VAL A 42 -8.11 -0.14 -7.60
N GLU A 43 -8.22 -1.33 -8.19
CA GLU A 43 -9.37 -2.23 -8.03
C GLU A 43 -9.61 -2.59 -6.54
N GLU A 44 -8.54 -2.88 -5.78
CA GLU A 44 -8.64 -3.13 -4.33
C GLU A 44 -9.23 -1.92 -3.60
N ALA A 45 -8.79 -0.70 -3.93
CA ALA A 45 -9.32 0.53 -3.36
C ALA A 45 -10.81 0.71 -3.69
N VAL A 46 -11.18 0.63 -4.97
CA VAL A 46 -12.57 0.80 -5.46
C VAL A 46 -13.50 -0.23 -4.83
N ASN A 47 -13.10 -1.51 -4.87
CA ASN A 47 -13.87 -2.61 -4.29
C ASN A 47 -13.97 -2.54 -2.76
N SER A 48 -13.13 -1.73 -2.12
CA SER A 48 -13.19 -1.42 -0.68
C SER A 48 -14.11 -0.22 -0.37
N GLY A 49 -14.70 0.39 -1.40
CA GLY A 49 -15.62 1.54 -1.28
C GLY A 49 -14.89 2.88 -1.13
N LEU A 50 -13.65 2.96 -1.59
CA LEU A 50 -12.86 4.19 -1.71
C LEU A 50 -13.07 4.75 -3.11
N ASP A 51 -13.64 5.94 -3.21
CA ASP A 51 -14.10 6.55 -4.45
C ASP A 51 -13.37 7.86 -4.82
N GLU A 52 -12.40 8.26 -4.02
CA GLU A 52 -11.48 9.36 -4.26
C GLU A 52 -10.03 8.85 -4.16
N ILE A 53 -9.32 8.77 -5.26
CA ILE A 53 -7.99 8.15 -5.32
C ILE A 53 -6.93 9.16 -5.73
N LEU A 54 -5.87 9.29 -4.94
CA LEU A 54 -4.68 10.05 -5.27
C LEU A 54 -3.49 9.11 -5.49
N ILE A 55 -2.91 9.12 -6.68
CA ILE A 55 -1.66 8.41 -6.96
C ILE A 55 -0.49 9.41 -6.89
N ILE A 56 0.48 9.10 -6.04
CA ILE A 56 1.69 9.91 -5.89
C ILE A 56 2.76 9.34 -6.80
N VAL A 57 3.08 10.06 -7.87
CA VAL A 57 4.05 9.65 -8.90
C VAL A 57 5.39 10.37 -8.75
N GLY A 58 6.47 9.76 -9.25
CA GLY A 58 7.80 10.38 -9.33
C GLY A 58 8.16 10.80 -10.76
N ALA A 59 9.41 11.18 -10.97
CA ALA A 59 9.93 11.39 -12.31
C ALA A 59 9.94 10.10 -13.13
N GLY A 60 9.56 10.17 -14.42
CA GLY A 60 9.52 9.02 -15.33
C GLY A 60 8.37 8.05 -15.08
N LYS A 61 7.29 8.51 -14.42
CA LYS A 61 6.09 7.70 -14.11
C LYS A 61 4.89 8.07 -15.00
N ASP A 62 5.13 8.75 -16.14
CA ASP A 62 4.06 9.19 -17.04
C ASP A 62 3.21 8.02 -17.56
N ALA A 63 3.77 6.82 -17.70
CA ALA A 63 3.04 5.62 -18.06
C ALA A 63 1.89 5.27 -17.07
N ILE A 64 2.02 5.60 -15.78
CA ILE A 64 0.94 5.40 -14.80
C ILE A 64 -0.19 6.40 -15.07
N ILE A 65 0.15 7.67 -15.35
CA ILE A 65 -0.83 8.73 -15.64
C ILE A 65 -1.59 8.37 -16.91
N ASN A 66 -0.85 8.11 -18.00
CA ASN A 66 -1.43 7.77 -19.29
C ASN A 66 -2.32 6.52 -19.23
N TYR A 67 -2.02 5.57 -18.35
CA TYR A 67 -2.80 4.34 -18.19
C TYR A 67 -4.20 4.59 -17.65
N PHE A 68 -4.36 5.57 -16.77
CA PHE A 68 -5.65 5.92 -16.17
C PHE A 68 -6.34 7.10 -16.83
N ASP A 69 -5.69 7.77 -17.81
CA ASP A 69 -6.34 8.81 -18.62
C ASP A 69 -7.43 8.18 -19.50
N ARG A 70 -8.57 8.90 -19.61
CA ARG A 70 -9.65 8.49 -20.52
C ARG A 70 -9.33 8.89 -21.94
N HIS A 71 -9.17 7.92 -22.82
CA HIS A 71 -8.97 8.11 -24.23
C HIS A 71 -10.26 7.83 -25.02
N SER A 72 -10.46 8.52 -26.17
CA SER A 72 -11.63 8.37 -27.04
C SER A 72 -11.83 6.98 -27.66
N LEU A 73 -10.87 6.07 -27.48
CA LEU A 73 -10.91 4.67 -27.96
C LEU A 73 -11.40 3.69 -26.86
N ASP A 74 -11.79 4.19 -25.70
CA ASP A 74 -12.02 3.37 -24.49
C ASP A 74 -13.35 2.61 -24.49
N GLU A 75 -14.26 2.80 -25.48
CA GLU A 75 -15.48 1.96 -25.58
C GLU A 75 -15.20 0.46 -25.60
N LYS A 76 -14.00 0.04 -26.08
CA LYS A 76 -13.54 -1.34 -26.02
C LYS A 76 -12.89 -1.73 -24.70
N MET A 77 -12.48 -0.74 -23.91
CA MET A 77 -11.80 -0.94 -22.61
C MET A 77 -12.79 -1.11 -21.45
N ASP A 78 -14.08 -0.87 -21.68
CA ASP A 78 -15.14 -1.07 -20.68
C ASP A 78 -15.17 -2.48 -20.09
N ASN A 79 -14.79 -3.48 -20.91
CA ASN A 79 -14.70 -4.88 -20.51
C ASN A 79 -13.56 -5.15 -19.50
N TYR A 80 -12.65 -4.21 -19.32
CA TYR A 80 -11.49 -4.33 -18.42
C TYR A 80 -11.65 -3.54 -17.11
N GLY A 81 -12.87 -3.04 -16.82
CA GLY A 81 -13.17 -2.36 -15.56
C GLY A 81 -12.83 -0.87 -15.50
N PHE A 82 -12.46 -0.24 -16.63
CA PHE A 82 -12.13 1.19 -16.66
C PHE A 82 -13.35 2.12 -16.54
N ARG A 83 -14.55 1.65 -16.95
CA ARG A 83 -15.79 2.46 -16.88
C ARG A 83 -16.16 2.84 -15.46
N ASP A 84 -15.95 1.92 -14.51
CA ASP A 84 -16.37 2.08 -13.12
C ASP A 84 -15.27 2.64 -12.21
N LEU A 85 -14.11 3.02 -12.78
CA LEU A 85 -13.08 3.68 -12.01
C LEU A 85 -13.50 5.10 -11.63
N PRO A 86 -13.27 5.50 -10.37
CA PRO A 86 -13.51 6.87 -9.91
C PRO A 86 -12.51 7.84 -10.57
N ASP A 87 -12.71 9.14 -10.35
CA ASP A 87 -11.71 10.12 -10.74
C ASP A 87 -10.41 9.89 -9.95
N ILE A 88 -9.31 9.73 -10.71
CA ILE A 88 -7.99 9.50 -10.15
C ILE A 88 -7.19 10.81 -10.26
N TYR A 89 -6.70 11.27 -9.13
CA TYR A 89 -5.86 12.46 -9.02
C TYR A 89 -4.40 12.07 -8.99
N PHE A 90 -3.54 12.92 -9.53
CA PHE A 90 -2.10 12.72 -9.53
C PHE A 90 -1.38 13.89 -8.87
N VAL A 91 -0.39 13.56 -8.03
CA VAL A 91 0.55 14.54 -7.51
C VAL A 91 1.98 14.02 -7.70
N ARG A 92 2.90 14.93 -8.02
CA ARG A 92 4.29 14.56 -8.26
C ARG A 92 5.13 14.79 -7.01
N GLN A 93 5.70 13.71 -6.45
CA GLN A 93 6.79 13.78 -5.49
C GLN A 93 8.05 14.24 -6.24
N LYS A 94 8.53 15.46 -5.96
CA LYS A 94 9.63 16.10 -6.69
C LYS A 94 10.96 15.39 -6.47
N GLU A 95 11.20 14.95 -5.24
CA GLU A 95 12.38 14.21 -4.80
C GLU A 95 11.94 12.97 -4.07
N GLN A 96 12.49 11.80 -4.43
CA GLN A 96 12.12 10.52 -3.81
C GLN A 96 12.82 10.35 -2.46
N LYS A 97 12.22 10.91 -1.42
CA LYS A 97 12.74 10.90 -0.05
C LYS A 97 12.03 9.90 0.88
N GLY A 98 11.51 8.81 0.33
CA GLY A 98 10.87 7.73 1.08
C GLY A 98 9.35 7.85 1.20
N LEU A 99 8.74 6.84 1.85
CA LEU A 99 7.28 6.69 1.94
C LEU A 99 6.63 7.81 2.76
N ALA A 100 7.21 8.17 3.90
CA ALA A 100 6.66 9.23 4.73
C ALA A 100 6.65 10.59 4.02
N ASP A 101 7.69 10.87 3.22
CA ASP A 101 7.72 12.06 2.39
C ASP A 101 6.66 12.02 1.29
N ALA A 102 6.47 10.88 0.63
CA ALA A 102 5.41 10.71 -0.36
C ALA A 102 4.03 11.06 0.24
N ILE A 103 3.70 10.52 1.42
CA ILE A 103 2.41 10.78 2.09
C ILE A 103 2.21 12.27 2.39
N ARG A 104 3.27 13.05 2.67
CA ARG A 104 3.17 14.51 2.87
C ARG A 104 2.52 15.23 1.69
N TYR A 105 2.76 14.76 0.45
CA TYR A 105 2.17 15.35 -0.75
C TYR A 105 0.65 15.14 -0.84
N ALA A 106 0.08 14.22 -0.06
CA ALA A 106 -1.35 13.98 -0.03
C ALA A 106 -2.12 14.96 0.87
N LYS A 107 -1.46 15.79 1.68
CA LYS A 107 -2.09 16.64 2.70
C LYS A 107 -3.25 17.50 2.16
N ASN A 108 -3.06 18.14 1.01
CA ASN A 108 -4.11 18.99 0.43
C ASN A 108 -5.28 18.18 -0.14
N PHE A 109 -5.04 16.95 -0.57
CA PHE A 109 -6.08 16.05 -1.07
C PHE A 109 -6.90 15.46 0.08
N THR A 110 -6.24 14.99 1.14
CA THR A 110 -6.93 14.38 2.27
C THR A 110 -7.65 15.40 3.13
N GLY A 111 -7.09 16.62 3.25
CA GLY A 111 -7.67 17.65 4.12
C GLY A 111 -7.77 17.18 5.57
N ASP A 112 -8.97 17.34 6.14
CA ASP A 112 -9.28 16.94 7.52
C ASP A 112 -9.99 15.56 7.59
N GLU A 113 -9.94 14.77 6.50
CA GLU A 113 -10.61 13.48 6.43
C GLU A 113 -9.66 12.31 6.70
N ASP A 114 -10.23 11.22 7.23
CA ASP A 114 -9.55 9.94 7.34
C ASP A 114 -9.36 9.33 5.96
N PHE A 115 -8.23 8.66 5.75
CA PHE A 115 -7.88 8.09 4.46
C PHE A 115 -7.14 6.76 4.60
N VAL A 116 -7.13 6.00 3.51
CA VAL A 116 -6.36 4.76 3.39
C VAL A 116 -5.09 5.02 2.58
N VAL A 117 -3.98 4.42 2.97
CA VAL A 117 -2.77 4.32 2.14
C VAL A 117 -2.63 2.89 1.66
N LEU A 118 -2.46 2.70 0.35
CA LEU A 118 -2.13 1.42 -0.29
C LEU A 118 -0.83 1.56 -1.08
N LEU A 119 0.14 0.68 -0.85
CA LEU A 119 1.37 0.71 -1.63
C LEU A 119 1.11 0.30 -3.08
N GLY A 120 1.60 1.10 -4.05
CA GLY A 120 1.33 0.94 -5.48
C GLY A 120 1.95 -0.31 -6.14
N ASP A 121 2.70 -1.12 -5.39
CA ASP A 121 3.39 -2.33 -5.85
C ASP A 121 2.95 -3.59 -5.10
N THR A 122 1.83 -3.54 -4.38
CA THR A 122 1.36 -4.65 -3.55
C THR A 122 -0.07 -5.05 -3.92
N ILE A 123 -0.26 -6.33 -4.32
CA ILE A 123 -1.56 -6.88 -4.68
C ILE A 123 -2.09 -7.69 -3.50
N TYR A 124 -3.38 -7.55 -3.20
CA TYR A 124 -4.08 -8.31 -2.18
C TYR A 124 -5.17 -9.19 -2.82
N ILE A 125 -5.27 -10.44 -2.38
CA ILE A 125 -6.34 -11.36 -2.77
C ILE A 125 -7.02 -11.86 -1.51
N SER A 126 -8.27 -11.51 -1.34
CA SER A 126 -9.08 -11.97 -0.22
C SER A 126 -9.54 -13.42 -0.42
N ASN A 127 -9.78 -14.10 0.69
CA ASN A 127 -10.33 -15.47 0.67
C ASN A 127 -11.87 -15.48 0.61
N ASP A 128 -12.50 -14.32 0.69
CA ASP A 128 -13.96 -14.18 0.67
C ASP A 128 -14.41 -12.97 -0.18
N ARG A 129 -15.70 -12.60 -0.06
CA ARG A 129 -16.30 -11.51 -0.86
C ARG A 129 -15.81 -10.10 -0.47
N LYS A 130 -15.31 -9.93 0.76
CA LYS A 130 -14.79 -8.63 1.21
C LYS A 130 -13.32 -8.52 0.83
N THR A 131 -12.91 -7.37 0.33
CA THR A 131 -11.51 -7.07 0.09
C THR A 131 -10.70 -7.06 1.39
N VAL A 132 -9.39 -7.29 1.30
CA VAL A 132 -8.50 -7.20 2.47
C VAL A 132 -8.57 -5.79 3.07
N THR A 133 -8.53 -4.76 2.23
CA THR A 133 -8.60 -3.36 2.66
C THR A 133 -9.92 -3.01 3.35
N SER A 134 -11.07 -3.51 2.86
CA SER A 134 -12.35 -3.25 3.51
C SER A 134 -12.44 -3.84 4.92
N LYS A 135 -11.82 -5.00 5.16
CA LYS A 135 -11.72 -5.59 6.50
C LYS A 135 -10.88 -4.72 7.45
N ILE A 136 -9.77 -4.17 6.96
CA ILE A 136 -8.95 -3.23 7.74
C ILE A 136 -9.71 -1.93 8.05
N ILE A 137 -10.49 -1.42 7.10
CA ILE A 137 -11.40 -0.27 7.32
C ILE A 137 -12.46 -0.60 8.38
N ASP A 138 -13.01 -1.80 8.40
CA ASP A 138 -14.00 -2.20 9.41
C ASP A 138 -13.38 -2.24 10.82
N ILE A 139 -12.11 -2.65 10.95
CA ILE A 139 -11.36 -2.58 12.21
C ILE A 139 -11.16 -1.12 12.64
N TYR A 140 -10.77 -0.23 11.71
CA TYR A 140 -10.69 1.20 11.99
C TYR A 140 -12.03 1.77 12.49
N LYS A 141 -13.14 1.41 11.86
CA LYS A 141 -14.48 1.84 12.29
C LYS A 141 -14.83 1.36 13.71
N ARG A 142 -14.37 0.15 14.08
CA ARG A 142 -14.61 -0.44 15.40
C ARG A 142 -13.80 0.27 16.50
N TYR A 143 -12.50 0.47 16.26
CA TYR A 143 -11.60 1.01 17.29
C TYR A 143 -11.49 2.54 17.27
N ARG A 144 -11.72 3.20 16.15
CA ARG A 144 -11.54 4.64 15.96
C ARG A 144 -10.11 5.10 16.23
N LEU A 145 -9.15 4.27 15.95
CA LEU A 145 -7.72 4.46 16.12
C LEU A 145 -7.01 4.18 14.78
N PRO A 146 -5.82 4.74 14.54
CA PRO A 146 -5.01 4.38 13.38
C PRO A 146 -4.81 2.87 13.28
N VAL A 147 -4.93 2.33 12.06
CA VAL A 147 -4.72 0.90 11.84
C VAL A 147 -3.58 0.66 10.86
N ILE A 148 -2.69 -0.26 11.22
CA ILE A 148 -1.65 -0.80 10.34
C ILE A 148 -1.99 -2.25 10.03
N ALA A 149 -2.06 -2.62 8.77
CA ALA A 149 -2.20 -4.02 8.40
C ALA A 149 -0.85 -4.75 8.49
N VAL A 150 -0.87 -5.95 9.07
CA VAL A 150 0.31 -6.79 9.28
C VAL A 150 0.08 -8.23 8.83
N GLU A 151 1.17 -8.95 8.60
CA GLU A 151 1.18 -10.40 8.39
C GLU A 151 2.35 -11.04 9.14
N GLU A 152 2.27 -12.33 9.39
CA GLU A 152 3.40 -13.08 9.91
C GLU A 152 4.44 -13.27 8.80
N VAL A 153 5.67 -12.86 9.06
CA VAL A 153 6.77 -12.97 8.11
C VAL A 153 7.88 -13.87 8.67
N PRO A 154 8.53 -14.68 7.84
CA PRO A 154 9.62 -15.52 8.29
C PRO A 154 10.87 -14.67 8.61
N GLU A 155 11.70 -15.12 9.56
CA GLU A 155 12.86 -14.38 10.08
C GLU A 155 13.83 -13.92 8.99
N ASN A 156 14.07 -14.75 7.97
CA ASN A 156 14.95 -14.42 6.86
C ASN A 156 14.44 -13.26 5.97
N LYS A 157 13.22 -12.78 6.23
CA LYS A 157 12.57 -11.66 5.53
C LYS A 157 12.48 -10.39 6.37
N PHE A 158 12.84 -10.38 7.65
CA PHE A 158 12.70 -9.21 8.52
C PHE A 158 13.36 -7.95 7.95
N LYS A 159 14.52 -8.11 7.30
CA LYS A 159 15.25 -7.01 6.62
C LYS A 159 14.50 -6.35 5.45
N ASP A 160 13.38 -6.91 5.02
CA ASP A 160 12.57 -6.37 3.93
C ASP A 160 11.36 -5.58 4.45
N TYR A 161 11.04 -5.66 5.77
CA TYR A 161 9.82 -5.12 6.37
C TYR A 161 10.07 -4.18 7.54
N GLY A 162 9.13 -3.28 7.77
CA GLY A 162 8.93 -2.71 9.09
C GLY A 162 8.27 -3.75 10.00
N ILE A 163 8.91 -4.08 11.13
CA ILE A 163 8.40 -5.06 12.11
C ILE A 163 7.83 -4.31 13.31
N ILE A 164 6.60 -4.65 13.72
CA ILE A 164 5.95 -3.98 14.83
C ILE A 164 6.37 -4.58 16.18
N ARG A 165 6.53 -3.72 17.19
CA ARG A 165 6.49 -4.10 18.60
C ARG A 165 5.06 -3.95 19.06
N CYS A 166 4.47 -5.01 19.64
CA CYS A 166 3.06 -4.99 19.94
C CYS A 166 2.69 -5.90 21.10
N GLU A 167 1.49 -5.70 21.61
CA GLU A 167 0.80 -6.55 22.59
C GLU A 167 -0.48 -7.08 21.97
N LYS A 168 -0.75 -8.39 22.13
CA LYS A 168 -1.99 -9.01 21.62
C LYS A 168 -3.18 -8.49 22.41
N MET A 169 -4.22 -8.01 21.72
CA MET A 169 -5.49 -7.60 22.30
C MET A 169 -6.56 -8.69 22.14
N GLU A 170 -6.71 -9.17 20.90
CA GLU A 170 -7.59 -10.28 20.54
C GLU A 170 -7.00 -11.03 19.34
N GLU A 171 -7.67 -12.05 18.81
CA GLU A 171 -7.15 -12.82 17.68
C GLU A 171 -6.99 -11.91 16.45
N GLY A 172 -5.77 -11.85 15.93
CA GLY A 172 -5.42 -11.03 14.77
C GLY A 172 -5.33 -9.51 15.03
N ILE A 173 -5.58 -9.04 16.27
CA ILE A 173 -5.57 -7.62 16.62
C ILE A 173 -4.56 -7.36 17.73
N TYR A 174 -3.75 -6.33 17.55
CA TYR A 174 -2.64 -5.99 18.43
C TYR A 174 -2.61 -4.49 18.70
N LYS A 175 -2.20 -4.09 19.89
CA LYS A 175 -1.82 -2.71 20.23
C LYS A 175 -0.35 -2.53 19.83
N VAL A 176 -0.08 -1.51 19.03
CA VAL A 176 1.28 -1.19 18.57
C VAL A 176 2.00 -0.33 19.60
N ASN A 177 3.20 -0.76 20.01
CA ASN A 177 4.08 -0.05 20.94
C ASN A 177 5.34 0.53 20.25
N GLY A 178 5.52 0.26 18.95
CA GLY A 178 6.62 0.78 18.15
C GLY A 178 6.81 0.01 16.85
N VAL A 179 7.66 0.53 15.98
CA VAL A 179 8.03 -0.07 14.70
C VAL A 179 9.55 -0.02 14.53
N VAL A 180 10.15 -1.13 14.10
CA VAL A 180 11.58 -1.18 13.72
C VAL A 180 11.66 -1.43 12.22
N GLU A 181 12.23 -0.47 11.49
CA GLU A 181 12.37 -0.56 10.04
C GLU A 181 13.52 -1.48 9.66
N LYS A 182 13.21 -2.56 8.94
CA LYS A 182 14.17 -3.53 8.37
C LYS A 182 15.19 -4.04 9.40
N PRO A 183 14.74 -4.62 10.52
CA PRO A 183 15.64 -5.08 11.58
C PRO A 183 16.44 -6.31 11.16
N SER A 184 17.55 -6.55 11.84
CA SER A 184 18.14 -7.89 11.89
C SER A 184 17.22 -8.85 12.67
N VAL A 185 17.52 -10.14 12.65
CA VAL A 185 16.71 -11.13 13.40
C VAL A 185 16.76 -10.86 14.89
N GLU A 186 17.93 -10.43 15.40
CA GLU A 186 18.15 -10.14 16.81
C GLU A 186 17.46 -8.85 17.28
N GLU A 187 17.25 -7.88 16.36
CA GLU A 187 16.60 -6.60 16.64
C GLU A 187 15.08 -6.64 16.47
N ALA A 188 14.57 -7.67 15.78
CA ALA A 188 13.15 -7.76 15.45
C ALA A 188 12.31 -7.97 16.72
N PRO A 189 11.35 -7.08 17.02
CA PRO A 189 10.55 -7.17 18.26
C PRO A 189 9.44 -8.22 18.20
N SER A 190 9.13 -8.73 17.01
CA SER A 190 8.12 -9.76 16.74
C SER A 190 8.33 -10.38 15.36
N ASN A 191 7.41 -11.25 14.92
CA ASN A 191 7.35 -11.72 13.53
C ASN A 191 6.25 -11.04 12.69
N LEU A 192 5.67 -9.94 13.16
CA LEU A 192 4.60 -9.23 12.48
C LEU A 192 5.15 -8.10 11.62
N GLY A 193 5.17 -8.33 10.31
CA GLY A 193 5.61 -7.37 9.29
C GLY A 193 4.47 -6.52 8.74
N ILE A 194 4.74 -5.25 8.52
CA ILE A 194 3.79 -4.29 7.93
C ILE A 194 3.56 -4.64 6.46
N THR A 195 2.30 -4.71 6.05
CA THR A 195 1.92 -5.18 4.69
C THR A 195 1.75 -4.08 3.66
N GLY A 196 1.62 -2.81 4.10
CA GLY A 196 1.44 -1.68 3.18
C GLY A 196 0.01 -1.16 3.07
N ILE A 197 -0.92 -1.62 3.91
CA ILE A 197 -2.23 -0.98 4.12
C ILE A 197 -2.18 -0.21 5.44
N TYR A 198 -2.56 1.07 5.39
CA TYR A 198 -2.67 1.92 6.57
C TYR A 198 -3.98 2.68 6.53
N VAL A 199 -4.69 2.77 7.64
CA VAL A 199 -5.83 3.68 7.81
C VAL A 199 -5.42 4.77 8.78
N LEU A 200 -5.44 6.01 8.31
CA LEU A 200 -4.86 7.17 8.97
C LEU A 200 -5.86 8.33 9.02
N GLY A 201 -5.71 9.18 10.00
CA GLY A 201 -6.39 10.47 10.03
C GLY A 201 -5.42 11.64 9.75
N PRO A 202 -5.94 12.87 9.67
CA PRO A 202 -5.16 14.08 9.35
C PRO A 202 -4.06 14.39 10.36
N TYR A 203 -4.16 13.91 11.61
CA TYR A 203 -3.14 14.02 12.64
C TYR A 203 -1.77 13.50 12.21
N ILE A 204 -1.72 12.54 11.26
CA ILE A 204 -0.45 11.94 10.80
C ILE A 204 0.52 13.00 10.25
N TYR A 205 0.01 14.06 9.62
CA TYR A 205 0.84 15.10 9.02
C TYR A 205 1.67 15.88 10.05
N GLU A 206 1.20 15.99 11.28
CA GLU A 206 1.99 16.57 12.38
C GLU A 206 3.23 15.70 12.65
N TYR A 207 3.04 14.38 12.83
CA TYR A 207 4.14 13.46 13.09
C TYR A 207 5.09 13.35 11.89
N LEU A 208 4.55 13.33 10.68
CA LEU A 208 5.37 13.36 9.46
C LEU A 208 6.23 14.63 9.39
N SER A 209 5.79 15.77 9.91
CA SER A 209 6.59 17.01 9.93
C SER A 209 7.74 16.96 10.94
N ARG A 210 7.64 16.16 12.00
CA ARG A 210 8.59 16.07 13.12
C ARG A 210 9.72 15.08 12.90
N ILE A 211 9.57 14.10 11.95
CA ILE A 211 10.60 13.11 11.67
C ILE A 211 11.77 13.69 10.88
N LYS A 212 12.94 13.12 11.08
CA LYS A 212 14.18 13.46 10.37
C LYS A 212 14.48 12.41 9.29
N GLN A 213 15.32 12.76 8.34
CA GLN A 213 15.85 11.78 7.39
C GLN A 213 16.67 10.72 8.13
N GLY A 214 16.34 9.46 7.90
CA GLY A 214 17.05 8.31 8.42
C GLY A 214 18.22 7.87 7.53
N ARG A 215 18.63 6.62 7.69
CA ARG A 215 19.64 6.00 6.82
C ARG A 215 19.20 6.12 5.36
N ASN A 216 20.12 6.34 4.45
CA ASN A 216 19.92 6.55 3.01
C ASN A 216 19.17 7.85 2.60
N GLY A 217 18.99 8.82 3.50
CA GLY A 217 18.34 10.08 3.20
C GLY A 217 16.82 9.98 3.02
N GLU A 218 16.19 8.89 3.44
CA GLU A 218 14.74 8.68 3.36
C GLU A 218 14.04 9.04 4.67
N PHE A 219 12.83 9.57 4.56
CA PHE A 219 11.90 9.72 5.69
C PHE A 219 11.10 8.42 5.83
N GLN A 220 11.31 7.72 6.94
CA GLN A 220 10.66 6.44 7.20
C GLN A 220 9.32 6.65 7.89
N LEU A 221 8.27 5.95 7.42
CA LEU A 221 6.96 6.01 8.07
C LEU A 221 7.00 5.38 9.47
N ALA A 222 7.89 4.41 9.69
CA ALA A 222 8.15 3.81 10.99
C ALA A 222 8.53 4.85 12.06
N ASP A 223 9.32 5.89 11.68
CA ASP A 223 9.71 6.94 12.61
C ASP A 223 8.52 7.81 13.03
N ALA A 224 7.59 8.08 12.10
CA ALA A 224 6.36 8.80 12.43
C ALA A 224 5.48 7.98 13.39
N TYR A 225 5.36 6.67 13.16
CA TYR A 225 4.64 5.78 14.09
C TYR A 225 5.30 5.72 15.47
N ASN A 226 6.62 5.71 15.56
CA ASN A 226 7.34 5.74 16.83
C ASN A 226 7.14 7.04 17.63
N LEU A 227 6.76 8.13 16.98
CA LEU A 227 6.28 9.33 17.64
C LEU A 227 4.81 9.19 18.01
N LEU A 228 3.97 8.74 17.09
CA LEU A 228 2.53 8.62 17.22
C LEU A 228 2.12 7.73 18.41
N VAL A 229 2.75 6.55 18.59
CA VAL A 229 2.42 5.60 19.67
C VAL A 229 2.71 6.12 21.07
N LYS A 230 3.45 7.23 21.20
CA LYS A 230 3.69 7.89 22.49
C LYS A 230 2.54 8.79 22.92
N GLU A 231 1.71 9.20 21.98
CA GLU A 231 0.67 10.22 22.17
C GLU A 231 -0.73 9.66 21.98
N MET A 232 -0.87 8.57 21.18
CA MET A 232 -2.16 7.88 20.97
C MET A 232 -1.97 6.39 20.71
N ASP A 233 -3.01 5.62 20.97
CA ASP A 233 -3.02 4.19 20.68
C ASP A 233 -3.09 3.95 19.16
N VAL A 234 -2.39 2.93 18.70
CA VAL A 234 -2.37 2.45 17.31
C VAL A 234 -2.69 0.97 17.29
N ILE A 235 -3.55 0.55 16.39
CA ILE A 235 -3.94 -0.85 16.21
C ILE A 235 -3.16 -1.46 15.04
N ALA A 236 -2.65 -2.67 15.23
CA ALA A 236 -2.25 -3.52 14.13
C ALA A 236 -3.29 -4.62 13.92
N ALA A 237 -3.62 -4.87 12.66
CA ALA A 237 -4.58 -5.90 12.28
C ALA A 237 -3.94 -6.88 11.30
N ARG A 238 -3.99 -8.17 11.61
CA ARG A 238 -3.50 -9.22 10.71
C ARG A 238 -4.43 -9.33 9.52
N ILE A 239 -3.87 -9.31 8.31
CA ILE A 239 -4.66 -9.44 7.08
C ILE A 239 -5.28 -10.84 6.97
N GLU A 240 -6.49 -10.87 6.45
CA GLU A 240 -7.19 -12.10 6.07
C GLU A 240 -7.22 -12.20 4.54
N GLY A 241 -6.25 -12.91 4.00
CA GLY A 241 -6.04 -13.04 2.56
C GLY A 241 -4.57 -13.28 2.24
N LYS A 242 -4.24 -13.17 0.97
CA LYS A 242 -2.88 -13.34 0.48
C LYS A 242 -2.35 -12.02 -0.11
N ARG A 243 -1.15 -11.64 0.31
CA ARG A 243 -0.42 -10.50 -0.21
C ARG A 243 0.65 -10.93 -1.21
N TYR A 244 0.78 -10.17 -2.29
CA TYR A 244 1.82 -10.33 -3.29
C TYR A 244 2.57 -8.99 -3.40
N ASP A 245 3.79 -8.97 -2.87
CA ASP A 245 4.69 -7.82 -2.94
C ASP A 245 5.51 -7.90 -4.24
N ILE A 246 5.36 -6.90 -5.09
CA ILE A 246 6.13 -6.80 -6.34
C ILE A 246 7.36 -5.91 -6.10
N GLY A 247 8.16 -6.30 -5.10
CA GLY A 247 9.36 -5.56 -4.69
C GLY A 247 10.64 -5.99 -5.40
N THR A 248 10.67 -7.18 -6.03
CA THR A 248 11.83 -7.73 -6.74
C THR A 248 11.41 -8.48 -8.00
N LYS A 249 12.34 -8.68 -8.96
CA LYS A 249 12.10 -9.47 -10.18
C LYS A 249 11.63 -10.89 -9.86
N GLU A 250 12.22 -11.52 -8.86
CA GLU A 250 11.87 -12.87 -8.43
C GLU A 250 10.42 -12.94 -7.94
N MET A 251 10.02 -11.99 -7.07
CA MET A 251 8.66 -11.92 -6.55
C MET A 251 7.65 -11.63 -7.65
N TRP A 252 7.98 -10.76 -8.60
CA TRP A 252 7.16 -10.50 -9.78
C TRP A 252 6.92 -11.75 -10.62
N ILE A 253 8.00 -12.49 -11.00
CA ILE A 253 7.90 -13.71 -11.78
C ILE A 253 7.08 -14.77 -11.04
N LYS A 254 7.33 -14.96 -9.74
CA LYS A 254 6.58 -15.90 -8.90
C LYS A 254 5.09 -15.57 -8.85
N THR A 255 4.75 -14.29 -8.71
CA THR A 255 3.37 -13.83 -8.71
C THR A 255 2.71 -14.09 -10.06
N PHE A 256 3.39 -13.74 -11.17
CA PHE A 256 2.88 -13.99 -12.52
C PHE A 256 2.57 -15.48 -12.75
N ILE A 257 3.49 -16.37 -12.39
CA ILE A 257 3.30 -17.83 -12.52
C ILE A 257 2.12 -18.31 -11.67
N GLU A 258 1.96 -17.80 -10.48
CA GLU A 258 0.85 -18.20 -9.60
C GLU A 258 -0.50 -17.75 -10.15
N PHE A 259 -0.58 -16.52 -10.67
CA PHE A 259 -1.80 -16.01 -11.30
C PHE A 259 -2.15 -16.78 -12.58
N SER A 260 -1.16 -17.10 -13.42
CA SER A 260 -1.40 -17.87 -14.63
C SER A 260 -1.95 -19.28 -14.36
N LYS A 261 -1.46 -19.95 -13.30
CA LYS A 261 -1.99 -21.25 -12.88
C LYS A 261 -3.44 -21.19 -12.38
N LYS A 262 -3.85 -20.10 -11.74
CA LYS A 262 -5.24 -19.89 -11.29
C LYS A 262 -6.16 -19.67 -12.49
N MET A 263 -5.70 -18.89 -13.49
CA MET A 263 -6.47 -18.64 -14.71
C MET A 263 -6.71 -19.90 -15.52
N SER A 264 -5.70 -20.78 -15.66
CA SER A 264 -5.84 -22.06 -16.39
C SER A 264 -6.87 -23.00 -15.74
N ARG A 265 -6.94 -23.03 -14.40
CA ARG A 265 -7.92 -23.87 -13.68
C ARG A 265 -9.36 -23.41 -13.84
N ASN A 266 -9.58 -22.10 -13.93
CA ASN A 266 -10.92 -21.53 -14.10
C ASN A 266 -11.45 -21.68 -15.54
N ASN A 267 -10.59 -22.03 -16.51
CA ASN A 267 -10.99 -22.30 -17.91
C ASN A 267 -11.27 -23.79 -18.16
N ASP A 268 -10.94 -24.67 -17.22
CA ASP A 268 -11.15 -26.13 -17.33
C ASP A 268 -12.46 -26.59 -16.60
N ASP A 269 -13.14 -25.67 -15.89
CA ASP A 269 -14.47 -25.84 -15.27
C ASP A 269 -15.57 -25.15 -16.12
#